data_c719e46407c972076a7a452e77e46f9f
#
_entry.id   c719e46407c972076a7a452e77e46f9f
#
_cell.length_a   1.000
_cell.length_b   1.000
_cell.length_c   1.000
_cell.angle_alpha   90.00
_cell.angle_beta   90.00
_cell.angle_gamma   90.00
#
_symmetry.space_group_name_H-M   'P 1'
#
loop_
_entity.id
_entity.type
_entity.pdbx_description
1 polymer ?
#
loop_
_entity_poly.entity_id
_entity_poly.type
_entity_poly.pdbx_seq_one_letter_code
_entity_poly.pdbx_strand_id
1 'polypeptide(L)'
;FFQAEDGIRDIGVTGVQTCALPICLHREVAVKVLRSDLARDPAFVARFNKEALAVAALNHPGIVAVYDSGQEETPSGSMPYIVMEYVEGQTLRELISAGSKLPFERSIEIVASILNSLAFSHKAGIVHRDIKPGNIMIAKNGDVKVMDFGIARALSDAGATLTSTWNIVGTAQYLSPEQASGSETDERSDLYSVGCLLYELLTGRTPFSGETPVAIAYQHVSSTVPPVTSIDSSLDPSLNEFFAVALAKNQNERYQSANAMLKDLKRLSRGEKITTQIPRTRPRITGRNRVAALVALIIGLAGTTGYILFGSGSSTNLVAIPNVVGLTEPQARAQLTGFTITIQRAHDPRIPKDRVASQVPLATAKVAQGSAVTLTLSDGPGDAIVPTGLVGKPLEEVRALLSAAGLLVSKITPVDSDQEPGIVLKVTPDQGSTIVAGSGIELEIASGNVAIPSLVGKSDIEAKTLLTQAGFLVRVIEAFDANQPLGVVLAQAPAPGEVKFIGSAVTITVNTKPAGN
;
A
#
# COMPACT_ATOMS: atom_id res chain seq x y z
N PHE A 1 28.06 16.62 21.44
CA PHE A 1 29.46 16.56 20.94
C PHE A 1 29.52 15.77 19.65
N PHE A 2 28.94 16.30 18.57
CA PHE A 2 29.14 15.76 17.24
C PHE A 2 30.06 16.71 16.49
N GLN A 3 31.40 16.50 16.53
CA GLN A 3 32.31 17.12 15.59
C GLN A 3 32.29 16.27 14.29
N ALA A 4 31.84 16.91 13.22
CA ALA A 4 31.82 16.32 11.89
C ALA A 4 33.22 16.45 11.26
N GLU A 5 34.11 15.54 11.58
CA GLU A 5 35.29 15.28 10.75
C GLU A 5 35.59 13.79 10.77
N ASP A 6 35.57 13.19 9.56
CA ASP A 6 35.95 11.84 9.21
C ASP A 6 34.96 10.71 9.57
N GLY A 7 34.11 10.32 8.60
CA GLY A 7 33.48 9.01 8.55
C GLY A 7 31.97 8.92 8.46
N ILE A 8 31.28 10.01 8.17
CA ILE A 8 29.82 9.93 7.91
C ILE A 8 29.59 9.31 6.53
N ARG A 9 29.18 8.05 6.47
CA ARG A 9 28.60 7.48 5.26
C ARG A 9 27.10 7.71 5.29
N ASP A 10 26.65 8.62 4.46
CA ASP A 10 25.23 8.89 4.23
C ASP A 10 24.60 7.69 3.50
N ILE A 11 23.94 6.82 4.25
CA ILE A 11 23.07 5.79 3.67
C ILE A 11 21.68 6.40 3.60
N GLY A 12 21.49 7.23 2.57
CA GLY A 12 20.21 7.92 2.33
C GLY A 12 19.10 6.99 1.96
N VAL A 13 18.31 6.53 2.92
CA VAL A 13 16.92 6.10 2.70
C VAL A 13 16.14 6.24 4.02
N THR A 14 15.12 7.09 4.11
CA THR A 14 14.12 7.19 5.18
C THR A 14 14.17 8.40 6.12
N GLY A 15 14.86 9.47 5.77
CA GLY A 15 14.85 10.67 6.64
C GLY A 15 15.64 10.51 7.96
N VAL A 16 16.48 9.50 8.05
CA VAL A 16 17.33 9.20 9.20
C VAL A 16 18.77 9.05 8.71
N GLN A 17 19.71 9.71 9.39
CA GLN A 17 21.15 9.55 9.15
C GLN A 17 21.72 8.54 10.12
N THR A 18 22.53 7.60 9.63
CA THR A 18 23.24 6.62 10.47
C THR A 18 24.74 6.84 10.33
N CYS A 19 25.42 7.00 11.45
CA CYS A 19 26.88 7.12 11.49
C CYS A 19 27.47 6.14 12.50
N ALA A 20 28.71 5.71 12.28
CA ALA A 20 29.45 4.89 13.22
C ALA A 20 30.37 5.81 14.06
N LEU A 21 30.27 5.71 15.39
CA LEU A 21 31.06 6.51 16.32
C LEU A 21 31.62 5.63 17.46
N PRO A 22 32.84 5.85 17.93
CA PRO A 22 33.41 5.17 19.09
C PRO A 22 32.94 5.85 20.40
N ILE A 23 31.67 5.55 20.85
CA ILE A 23 31.08 6.29 21.97
C ILE A 23 30.88 5.44 23.23
N CYS A 24 30.61 4.14 23.12
CA CYS A 24 30.28 3.30 24.27
C CYS A 24 31.41 2.33 24.64
N LEU A 25 32.01 2.50 25.80
CA LEU A 25 33.00 1.57 26.34
C LEU A 25 34.09 1.15 25.35
N HIS A 26 34.57 2.10 24.53
CA HIS A 26 35.59 1.89 23.47
C HIS A 26 35.20 0.88 22.38
N ARG A 27 33.91 0.73 22.08
CA ARG A 27 33.43 -0.04 20.92
C ARG A 27 32.78 0.84 19.85
N GLU A 28 32.85 0.39 18.61
CA GLU A 28 32.12 1.01 17.49
C GLU A 28 30.63 0.76 17.64
N VAL A 29 29.82 1.79 17.38
CA VAL A 29 28.37 1.75 17.39
C VAL A 29 27.79 2.49 16.19
N ALA A 30 26.64 2.07 15.71
CA ALA A 30 25.88 2.82 14.75
C ALA A 30 24.92 3.77 15.47
N VAL A 31 24.85 5.03 15.02
CA VAL A 31 23.92 6.02 15.57
C VAL A 31 22.92 6.42 14.49
N LYS A 32 21.65 6.18 14.76
CA LYS A 32 20.53 6.56 13.90
C LYS A 32 19.91 7.84 14.44
N VAL A 33 19.90 8.89 13.63
CA VAL A 33 19.42 10.22 14.03
C VAL A 33 18.14 10.56 13.28
N LEU A 34 17.13 11.07 13.99
CA LEU A 34 15.89 11.53 13.38
C LEU A 34 16.14 12.89 12.69
N ARG A 35 15.74 13.01 11.43
CA ARG A 35 15.89 14.27 10.66
C ARG A 35 15.17 15.42 11.35
N SER A 36 15.76 16.61 11.26
CA SER A 36 15.29 17.82 11.94
C SER A 36 13.87 18.27 11.54
N ASP A 37 13.42 17.95 10.32
CA ASP A 37 12.06 18.21 9.86
C ASP A 37 11.03 17.31 10.57
N LEU A 38 11.35 16.04 10.82
CA LEU A 38 10.52 15.08 11.54
C LEU A 38 10.64 15.24 13.07
N ALA A 39 11.79 15.70 13.57
CA ALA A 39 12.01 15.94 14.98
C ALA A 39 11.18 17.11 15.56
N ARG A 40 10.58 17.93 14.70
CA ARG A 40 9.66 19.01 15.10
C ARG A 40 8.25 18.51 15.47
N ASP A 41 7.87 17.33 15.04
CA ASP A 41 6.57 16.75 15.38
C ASP A 41 6.70 15.83 16.62
N PRO A 42 6.13 16.23 17.79
CA PRO A 42 6.19 15.44 19.02
C PRO A 42 5.64 14.02 18.86
N ALA A 43 4.68 13.81 17.95
CA ALA A 43 4.13 12.49 17.71
C ALA A 43 5.13 11.57 16.98
N PHE A 44 5.98 12.11 16.12
CA PHE A 44 7.08 11.35 15.52
C PHE A 44 8.17 11.00 16.54
N VAL A 45 8.56 11.95 17.37
CA VAL A 45 9.54 11.74 18.43
C VAL A 45 9.10 10.68 19.43
N ALA A 46 7.85 10.79 19.89
CA ALA A 46 7.28 9.81 20.83
C ALA A 46 7.25 8.38 20.24
N ARG A 47 6.93 8.24 18.94
CA ARG A 47 6.94 6.96 18.23
C ARG A 47 8.35 6.42 18.06
N PHE A 48 9.28 7.25 17.62
CA PHE A 48 10.69 6.89 17.47
C PHE A 48 11.26 6.32 18.77
N ASN A 49 10.99 6.97 19.90
CA ASN A 49 11.42 6.52 21.23
C ASN A 49 10.71 5.22 21.66
N LYS A 50 9.40 5.11 21.44
CA LYS A 50 8.62 3.91 21.80
C LYS A 50 9.13 2.67 21.06
N GLU A 51 9.47 2.81 19.79
CA GLU A 51 9.98 1.71 18.98
C GLU A 51 11.41 1.33 19.35
N ALA A 52 12.27 2.31 19.63
CA ALA A 52 13.59 2.05 20.19
C ALA A 52 13.51 1.17 21.45
N LEU A 53 12.60 1.52 22.37
CA LEU A 53 12.36 0.76 23.60
C LEU A 53 11.84 -0.66 23.33
N ALA A 54 10.95 -0.83 22.36
CA ALA A 54 10.41 -2.15 22.00
C ALA A 54 11.51 -3.06 21.43
N VAL A 55 12.37 -2.51 20.54
CA VAL A 55 13.47 -3.28 19.94
C VAL A 55 14.59 -3.54 20.95
N ALA A 56 14.86 -2.62 21.90
CA ALA A 56 15.85 -2.80 22.95
C ALA A 56 15.55 -4.02 23.84
N ALA A 57 14.29 -4.46 23.92
CA ALA A 57 13.91 -5.68 24.63
C ALA A 57 14.25 -6.98 23.86
N LEU A 58 14.61 -6.88 22.56
CA LEU A 58 14.95 -8.03 21.73
C LEU A 58 16.45 -8.34 21.82
N ASN A 59 16.80 -9.50 22.37
CA ASN A 59 18.17 -9.99 22.37
C ASN A 59 18.27 -11.30 21.57
N HIS A 60 18.66 -11.19 20.31
CA HIS A 60 18.78 -12.32 19.38
C HIS A 60 19.95 -12.08 18.41
N PRO A 61 20.80 -13.07 18.11
CA PRO A 61 21.99 -12.90 17.27
C PRO A 61 21.67 -12.43 15.85
N GLY A 62 20.50 -12.74 15.32
CA GLY A 62 20.03 -12.31 14.00
C GLY A 62 19.24 -10.99 14.02
N ILE A 63 19.23 -10.24 15.13
CA ILE A 63 18.61 -8.91 15.24
C ILE A 63 19.69 -7.93 15.67
N VAL A 64 19.73 -6.75 15.03
CA VAL A 64 20.64 -5.66 15.44
C VAL A 64 20.24 -5.17 16.82
N ALA A 65 21.17 -5.24 17.79
CA ALA A 65 20.89 -4.83 19.16
C ALA A 65 20.80 -3.29 19.28
N VAL A 66 19.77 -2.81 19.97
CA VAL A 66 19.67 -1.41 20.38
C VAL A 66 20.31 -1.29 21.77
N TYR A 67 21.25 -0.35 21.92
CA TYR A 67 22.00 -0.16 23.16
C TYR A 67 21.49 0.98 24.01
N ASP A 68 21.09 2.09 23.35
CA ASP A 68 20.61 3.30 24.02
C ASP A 68 19.78 4.16 23.06
N SER A 69 19.03 5.10 23.61
CA SER A 69 18.34 6.15 22.87
C SER A 69 18.31 7.42 23.68
N GLY A 70 18.38 8.57 23.00
CA GLY A 70 18.41 9.86 23.67
C GLY A 70 17.97 11.00 22.76
N GLN A 71 18.11 12.21 23.28
CA GLN A 71 17.90 13.45 22.54
C GLN A 71 19.06 14.38 22.81
N GLU A 72 19.56 15.06 21.79
CA GLU A 72 20.58 16.07 21.89
C GLU A 72 20.00 17.43 21.49
N GLU A 73 20.22 18.43 22.35
CA GLU A 73 19.80 19.79 22.06
C GLU A 73 20.81 20.45 21.12
N THR A 74 20.32 20.83 19.93
CA THR A 74 21.12 21.53 18.91
C THR A 74 20.57 22.92 18.66
N PRO A 75 21.32 23.83 18.02
CA PRO A 75 20.81 25.16 17.64
C PRO A 75 19.56 25.09 16.75
N SER A 76 19.32 23.95 16.09
CA SER A 76 18.16 23.69 15.21
C SER A 76 16.96 23.06 15.95
N GLY A 77 17.10 22.76 17.24
CA GLY A 77 16.11 22.08 18.08
C GLY A 77 16.60 20.73 18.60
N SER A 78 15.75 20.04 19.35
CA SER A 78 16.04 18.72 19.90
C SER A 78 16.13 17.67 18.81
N MET A 79 17.19 16.85 18.85
CA MET A 79 17.51 15.83 17.85
C MET A 79 17.53 14.44 18.49
N PRO A 80 16.46 13.65 18.32
CA PRO A 80 16.39 12.28 18.84
C PRO A 80 17.35 11.36 18.10
N TYR A 81 17.99 10.44 18.85
CA TYR A 81 18.89 9.44 18.30
C TYR A 81 18.72 8.07 18.97
N ILE A 82 19.14 7.02 18.25
CA ILE A 82 19.21 5.63 18.73
C ILE A 82 20.64 5.14 18.51
N VAL A 83 21.23 4.55 19.54
CA VAL A 83 22.55 3.91 19.50
C VAL A 83 22.35 2.40 19.38
N MET A 84 22.96 1.81 18.37
CA MET A 84 22.77 0.39 18.06
C MET A 84 24.08 -0.31 17.69
N GLU A 85 24.01 -1.61 17.57
CA GLU A 85 25.10 -2.46 17.10
C GLU A 85 25.59 -1.99 15.72
N TYR A 86 26.90 -1.76 15.61
CA TYR A 86 27.54 -1.59 14.31
C TYR A 86 27.80 -2.95 13.69
N VAL A 87 27.18 -3.22 12.54
CA VAL A 87 27.37 -4.46 11.78
C VAL A 87 28.33 -4.19 10.64
N GLU A 88 29.55 -4.69 10.76
CA GLU A 88 30.52 -4.58 9.68
C GLU A 88 30.16 -5.51 8.52
N GLY A 89 29.64 -4.94 7.43
CA GLY A 89 29.13 -5.70 6.29
C GLY A 89 28.43 -4.82 5.26
N GLN A 90 27.50 -5.39 4.54
CA GLN A 90 26.69 -4.71 3.52
C GLN A 90 25.21 -5.08 3.65
N THR A 91 24.34 -4.22 3.16
CA THR A 91 22.93 -4.53 3.08
C THR A 91 22.65 -5.57 1.99
N LEU A 92 21.59 -6.34 2.15
CA LEU A 92 21.15 -7.27 1.11
C LEU A 92 20.74 -6.52 -0.18
N ARG A 93 20.33 -5.25 -0.07
CA ARG A 93 20.04 -4.37 -1.21
C ARG A 93 21.30 -4.10 -2.03
N GLU A 94 22.40 -3.77 -1.38
CA GLU A 94 23.69 -3.54 -2.04
C GLU A 94 24.17 -4.81 -2.73
N LEU A 95 24.03 -5.97 -2.07
CA LEU A 95 24.38 -7.27 -2.61
C LEU A 95 23.59 -7.62 -3.88
N ILE A 96 22.25 -7.41 -3.87
CA ILE A 96 21.37 -7.62 -5.03
C ILE A 96 21.74 -6.63 -6.17
N SER A 97 21.99 -5.36 -5.82
CA SER A 97 22.27 -4.30 -6.80
C SER A 97 23.62 -4.46 -7.48
N ALA A 98 24.57 -5.19 -6.88
CA ALA A 98 25.85 -5.55 -7.49
C ALA A 98 25.69 -6.55 -8.67
N GLY A 99 24.47 -6.98 -8.98
CA GLY A 99 24.15 -7.80 -10.16
C GLY A 99 24.49 -9.29 -10.03
N SER A 100 24.91 -9.74 -8.86
CA SER A 100 25.19 -11.16 -8.62
C SER A 100 23.93 -11.89 -8.20
N LYS A 101 23.38 -12.75 -9.07
CA LYS A 101 22.33 -13.68 -8.67
C LYS A 101 22.90 -14.59 -7.57
N LEU A 102 22.27 -14.58 -6.40
CA LEU A 102 22.68 -15.45 -5.30
C LEU A 102 22.38 -16.91 -5.63
N PRO A 103 23.27 -17.86 -5.23
CA PRO A 103 22.95 -19.28 -5.28
C PRO A 103 21.67 -19.60 -4.52
N PHE A 104 20.94 -20.62 -4.99
CA PHE A 104 19.67 -21.04 -4.37
C PHE A 104 19.85 -21.30 -2.88
N GLU A 105 20.85 -22.10 -2.51
CA GLU A 105 21.14 -22.48 -1.12
C GLU A 105 21.40 -21.25 -0.26
N ARG A 106 22.17 -20.28 -0.78
CA ARG A 106 22.46 -19.03 -0.03
C ARG A 106 21.21 -18.17 0.17
N SER A 107 20.33 -18.11 -0.82
CA SER A 107 19.04 -17.42 -0.73
C SER A 107 18.16 -18.05 0.36
N ILE A 108 18.12 -19.37 0.43
CA ILE A 108 17.39 -20.12 1.45
C ILE A 108 17.98 -19.89 2.86
N GLU A 109 19.32 -19.92 3.01
CA GLU A 109 19.99 -19.62 4.29
C GLU A 109 19.68 -18.23 4.81
N ILE A 110 19.76 -17.21 3.94
CA ILE A 110 19.44 -15.82 4.30
C ILE A 110 18.00 -15.73 4.81
N VAL A 111 17.04 -16.26 4.05
CA VAL A 111 15.63 -16.19 4.41
C VAL A 111 15.32 -17.03 5.65
N ALA A 112 15.98 -18.18 5.84
CA ALA A 112 15.85 -18.99 7.05
C ALA A 112 16.32 -18.20 8.29
N SER A 113 17.42 -17.44 8.19
CA SER A 113 17.93 -16.59 9.27
C SER A 113 16.97 -15.45 9.60
N ILE A 114 16.39 -14.80 8.58
CA ILE A 114 15.34 -13.77 8.74
C ILE A 114 14.12 -14.37 9.47
N LEU A 115 13.63 -15.53 9.04
CA LEU A 115 12.48 -16.18 9.66
C LEU A 115 12.74 -16.59 11.12
N ASN A 116 13.96 -17.00 11.48
CA ASN A 116 14.33 -17.25 12.87
C ASN A 116 14.26 -15.96 13.71
N SER A 117 14.78 -14.86 13.19
CA SER A 117 14.72 -13.55 13.84
C SER A 117 13.28 -13.08 14.03
N LEU A 118 12.44 -13.22 13.01
CA LEU A 118 11.02 -12.89 13.07
C LEU A 118 10.24 -13.79 14.03
N ALA A 119 10.54 -15.09 14.08
CA ALA A 119 9.91 -15.98 15.05
C ALA A 119 10.19 -15.55 16.50
N PHE A 120 11.37 -15.03 16.77
CA PHE A 120 11.74 -14.49 18.09
C PHE A 120 11.00 -13.19 18.39
N SER A 121 10.97 -12.22 17.47
CA SER A 121 10.29 -10.94 17.67
C SER A 121 8.76 -11.09 17.76
N HIS A 122 8.15 -11.93 16.93
CA HIS A 122 6.72 -12.22 16.95
C HIS A 122 6.29 -12.87 18.27
N LYS A 123 7.12 -13.76 18.83
CA LYS A 123 6.88 -14.35 20.18
C LYS A 123 6.88 -13.28 21.29
N ALA A 124 7.64 -12.20 21.11
CA ALA A 124 7.64 -11.03 22.00
C ALA A 124 6.50 -10.02 21.69
N GLY A 125 5.63 -10.32 20.73
CA GLY A 125 4.55 -9.43 20.30
C GLY A 125 5.01 -8.26 19.42
N ILE A 126 6.23 -8.32 18.86
CA ILE A 126 6.82 -7.26 18.05
C ILE A 126 6.82 -7.67 16.58
N VAL A 127 6.07 -6.94 15.76
CA VAL A 127 5.97 -7.10 14.31
C VAL A 127 6.90 -6.10 13.62
N HIS A 128 7.65 -6.54 12.61
CA HIS A 128 8.66 -5.71 11.94
C HIS A 128 8.05 -4.66 11.00
N ARG A 129 7.05 -5.03 10.22
CA ARG A 129 6.25 -4.19 9.29
C ARG A 129 6.99 -3.55 8.11
N ASP A 130 8.32 -3.70 8.01
CA ASP A 130 9.14 -3.13 6.92
C ASP A 130 10.27 -4.07 6.48
N ILE A 131 9.97 -5.36 6.31
CA ILE A 131 10.94 -6.33 5.78
C ILE A 131 11.21 -6.01 4.30
N LYS A 132 12.49 -5.70 4.01
CA LYS A 132 13.01 -5.40 2.67
C LYS A 132 14.52 -5.60 2.63
N PRO A 133 15.16 -5.72 1.46
CA PRO A 133 16.62 -5.94 1.36
C PRO A 133 17.47 -4.86 2.05
N GLY A 134 16.99 -3.61 2.10
CA GLY A 134 17.71 -2.53 2.78
C GLY A 134 17.74 -2.65 4.30
N ASN A 135 16.83 -3.44 4.88
CA ASN A 135 16.75 -3.65 6.34
C ASN A 135 17.36 -5.01 6.76
N ILE A 136 18.08 -5.67 5.86
CA ILE A 136 18.80 -6.92 6.12
C ILE A 136 20.28 -6.69 5.88
N MET A 137 21.10 -6.88 6.92
CA MET A 137 22.55 -6.80 6.86
C MET A 137 23.15 -8.19 6.70
N ILE A 138 24.16 -8.29 5.85
CA ILE A 138 25.03 -9.46 5.71
C ILE A 138 26.40 -9.04 6.27
N ALA A 139 26.74 -9.54 7.44
CA ALA A 139 28.02 -9.26 8.07
C ALA A 139 29.20 -9.89 7.30
N LYS A 140 30.42 -9.43 7.53
CA LYS A 140 31.62 -9.97 6.86
C LYS A 140 31.86 -11.47 7.11
N ASN A 141 31.43 -11.99 8.26
CA ASN A 141 31.49 -13.41 8.58
C ASN A 141 30.34 -14.24 7.95
N GLY A 142 29.44 -13.58 7.21
CA GLY A 142 28.30 -14.20 6.55
C GLY A 142 27.01 -14.25 7.39
N ASP A 143 27.03 -13.80 8.64
CA ASP A 143 25.84 -13.74 9.48
C ASP A 143 24.80 -12.76 8.92
N VAL A 144 23.52 -13.12 9.10
CA VAL A 144 22.38 -12.30 8.65
C VAL A 144 21.76 -11.63 9.86
N LYS A 145 21.62 -10.30 9.79
CA LYS A 145 20.99 -9.51 10.85
C LYS A 145 19.86 -8.66 10.29
N VAL A 146 18.71 -8.72 10.97
CA VAL A 146 17.55 -7.87 10.70
C VAL A 146 17.69 -6.57 11.48
N MET A 147 17.52 -5.46 10.82
CA MET A 147 17.60 -4.11 11.40
C MET A 147 16.33 -3.32 11.10
N ASP A 148 16.13 -2.20 11.81
CA ASP A 148 15.07 -1.23 11.55
C ASP A 148 13.64 -1.82 11.66
N PHE A 149 13.32 -2.41 12.81
CA PHE A 149 11.96 -2.79 13.15
C PHE A 149 11.05 -1.56 13.07
N GLY A 150 10.17 -1.53 12.11
CA GLY A 150 9.00 -0.71 11.81
C GLY A 150 8.86 0.75 12.27
N ILE A 151 9.97 1.46 12.51
CA ILE A 151 10.03 2.78 13.16
C ILE A 151 9.14 3.85 12.49
N ALA A 152 8.85 3.74 11.21
CA ALA A 152 8.17 4.82 10.47
C ALA A 152 6.71 4.49 10.07
N ARG A 153 6.23 3.27 10.27
CA ARG A 153 4.98 2.79 9.64
C ARG A 153 3.76 2.61 10.54
N ALA A 154 3.88 2.78 11.85
CA ALA A 154 2.71 2.92 12.73
C ALA A 154 1.85 4.17 12.40
N LEU A 155 2.21 4.90 11.34
CA LEU A 155 1.47 6.05 10.81
C LEU A 155 0.18 5.66 10.09
N SER A 156 0.07 4.46 9.53
CA SER A 156 -1.13 4.00 8.85
C SER A 156 -2.25 3.56 9.81
N ASP A 157 -1.90 3.17 11.03
CA ASP A 157 -2.89 2.73 12.03
C ASP A 157 -3.71 3.89 12.65
N ALA A 158 -3.35 5.15 12.34
CA ALA A 158 -4.02 6.35 12.87
C ALA A 158 -4.66 7.25 11.80
N GLY A 159 -4.99 6.73 10.61
CA GLY A 159 -5.74 7.50 9.60
C GLY A 159 -4.91 8.54 8.83
N ALA A 160 -3.59 8.54 8.92
CA ALA A 160 -2.74 9.42 8.12
C ALA A 160 -2.54 8.82 6.72
N THR A 161 -3.00 9.55 5.73
CA THR A 161 -3.06 9.23 4.31
C THR A 161 -1.74 8.76 3.70
N LEU A 162 -1.79 7.68 2.94
CA LEU A 162 -0.73 7.02 2.17
C LEU A 162 0.08 7.94 1.21
N THR A 163 -0.32 9.20 1.03
CA THR A 163 0.20 10.07 -0.03
C THR A 163 1.35 11.00 0.37
N SER A 164 1.53 11.33 1.64
CA SER A 164 2.55 12.31 2.06
C SER A 164 3.94 11.74 2.38
N THR A 165 4.05 10.41 2.60
CA THR A 165 5.30 9.74 2.99
C THR A 165 5.88 8.82 1.90
N TRP A 166 5.24 8.70 0.73
CA TRP A 166 5.58 7.73 -0.31
C TRP A 166 6.64 8.20 -1.33
N ASN A 167 7.44 9.19 -1.01
CA ASN A 167 8.54 9.64 -1.89
C ASN A 167 9.72 8.65 -1.97
N ILE A 168 9.54 7.39 -1.54
CA ILE A 168 10.61 6.38 -1.57
C ILE A 168 10.22 5.23 -2.49
N VAL A 169 10.65 5.31 -3.73
CA VAL A 169 10.39 4.37 -4.86
C VAL A 169 10.75 2.90 -4.57
N GLY A 170 11.50 2.58 -3.53
CA GLY A 170 11.94 1.20 -3.25
C GLY A 170 11.11 0.39 -2.25
N THR A 171 10.24 1.02 -1.47
CA THR A 171 9.56 0.36 -0.34
C THR A 171 8.23 -0.31 -0.71
N ALA A 172 7.57 0.16 -1.78
CA ALA A 172 6.28 -0.39 -2.21
C ALA A 172 6.34 -1.86 -2.66
N GLN A 173 7.50 -2.32 -3.11
CA GLN A 173 7.73 -3.65 -3.69
C GLN A 173 7.56 -4.82 -2.71
N TYR A 174 7.58 -4.57 -1.39
CA TYR A 174 7.51 -5.57 -0.33
C TYR A 174 6.29 -5.41 0.57
N LEU A 175 5.38 -4.49 0.23
CA LEU A 175 4.17 -4.23 1.00
C LEU A 175 3.24 -5.44 1.01
N SER A 176 2.69 -5.74 2.18
CA SER A 176 1.57 -6.67 2.24
C SER A 176 0.27 -6.03 1.74
N PRO A 177 -0.71 -6.82 1.26
CA PRO A 177 -2.02 -6.31 0.82
C PRO A 177 -2.75 -5.47 1.87
N GLU A 178 -2.69 -5.88 3.15
CA GLU A 178 -3.27 -5.15 4.27
C GLU A 178 -2.58 -3.82 4.52
N GLN A 179 -1.25 -3.75 4.41
CA GLN A 179 -0.52 -2.49 4.47
C GLN A 179 -0.89 -1.57 3.31
N ALA A 180 -0.98 -2.12 2.10
CA ALA A 180 -1.38 -1.37 0.92
C ALA A 180 -2.82 -0.84 1.00
N SER A 181 -3.69 -1.52 1.76
CA SER A 181 -5.10 -1.15 1.96
C SER A 181 -5.34 -0.34 3.23
N GLY A 182 -4.31 -0.06 4.05
CA GLY A 182 -4.47 0.59 5.36
C GLY A 182 -5.24 -0.24 6.38
N SER A 183 -5.26 -1.57 6.22
CA SER A 183 -5.92 -2.50 7.13
C SER A 183 -4.99 -2.91 8.28
N GLU A 184 -5.54 -3.54 9.32
CA GLU A 184 -4.76 -4.00 10.47
C GLU A 184 -3.66 -4.98 10.05
N THR A 185 -2.44 -4.73 10.54
CA THR A 185 -1.23 -5.48 10.21
C THR A 185 -0.77 -6.31 11.40
N ASP A 186 -0.50 -7.59 11.16
CA ASP A 186 0.04 -8.52 12.15
C ASP A 186 1.31 -9.23 11.66
N GLU A 187 1.76 -10.26 12.37
CA GLU A 187 2.96 -11.04 12.04
C GLU A 187 2.93 -11.63 10.61
N ARG A 188 1.74 -11.89 10.06
CA ARG A 188 1.57 -12.45 8.70
C ARG A 188 1.90 -11.44 7.60
N SER A 189 1.91 -10.14 7.93
CA SER A 189 2.40 -9.09 7.01
C SER A 189 3.90 -9.21 6.78
N ASP A 190 4.68 -9.50 7.82
CA ASP A 190 6.13 -9.75 7.71
C ASP A 190 6.40 -10.98 6.85
N LEU A 191 5.61 -12.06 7.02
CA LEU A 191 5.76 -13.30 6.25
C LEU A 191 5.50 -13.09 4.76
N TYR A 192 4.54 -12.23 4.42
CA TYR A 192 4.30 -11.81 3.04
C TYR A 192 5.51 -11.07 2.45
N SER A 193 6.07 -10.11 3.20
CA SER A 193 7.25 -9.34 2.79
C SER A 193 8.49 -10.24 2.62
N VAL A 194 8.67 -11.24 3.51
CA VAL A 194 9.71 -12.29 3.34
C VAL A 194 9.46 -13.10 2.07
N GLY A 195 8.20 -13.41 1.73
CA GLY A 195 7.85 -14.05 0.47
C GLY A 195 8.27 -13.23 -0.75
N CYS A 196 8.00 -11.91 -0.74
CA CYS A 196 8.45 -10.99 -1.80
C CYS A 196 9.98 -10.96 -1.91
N LEU A 197 10.68 -10.92 -0.78
CA LEU A 197 12.14 -10.93 -0.70
C LEU A 197 12.72 -12.22 -1.28
N LEU A 198 12.23 -13.39 -0.89
CA LEU A 198 12.69 -14.67 -1.44
C LEU A 198 12.42 -14.76 -2.94
N TYR A 199 11.26 -14.28 -3.39
CA TYR A 199 10.93 -14.23 -4.81
C TYR A 199 11.99 -13.45 -5.60
N GLU A 200 12.36 -12.26 -5.10
CA GLU A 200 13.40 -11.43 -5.72
C GLU A 200 14.77 -12.11 -5.70
N LEU A 201 15.17 -12.72 -4.59
CA LEU A 201 16.45 -13.42 -4.49
C LEU A 201 16.59 -14.56 -5.50
N LEU A 202 15.50 -15.30 -5.75
CA LEU A 202 15.51 -16.44 -6.66
C LEU A 202 15.34 -16.04 -8.13
N THR A 203 14.56 -14.99 -8.42
CA THR A 203 14.21 -14.62 -9.81
C THR A 203 14.95 -13.39 -10.32
N GLY A 204 15.62 -12.62 -9.43
CA GLY A 204 16.26 -11.34 -9.74
C GLY A 204 15.28 -10.17 -9.91
N ARG A 205 13.98 -10.37 -9.63
CA ARG A 205 12.96 -9.31 -9.70
C ARG A 205 11.86 -9.54 -8.67
N THR A 206 11.26 -8.45 -8.21
CA THR A 206 10.12 -8.51 -7.28
C THR A 206 8.87 -9.11 -7.94
N PRO A 207 7.94 -9.73 -7.19
CA PRO A 207 6.74 -10.35 -7.76
C PRO A 207 5.84 -9.33 -8.48
N PHE A 208 5.89 -8.08 -8.06
CA PHE A 208 5.14 -6.98 -8.66
C PHE A 208 6.04 -5.77 -8.91
N SER A 209 5.80 -5.10 -10.03
CA SER A 209 6.56 -3.91 -10.46
C SER A 209 5.63 -2.94 -11.18
N GLY A 210 5.97 -1.65 -11.19
CA GLY A 210 5.17 -0.61 -11.83
C GLY A 210 5.88 0.73 -11.83
N GLU A 211 5.40 1.66 -12.63
CA GLU A 211 6.00 2.99 -12.78
C GLU A 211 5.79 3.88 -11.54
N THR A 212 4.76 3.58 -10.74
CA THR A 212 4.46 4.34 -9.53
C THR A 212 4.30 3.41 -8.32
N PRO A 213 4.62 3.88 -7.10
CA PRO A 213 4.38 3.13 -5.86
C PRO A 213 2.91 2.71 -5.69
N VAL A 214 1.97 3.53 -6.14
CA VAL A 214 0.52 3.23 -6.08
C VAL A 214 0.17 2.07 -7.01
N ALA A 215 0.73 2.02 -8.22
CA ALA A 215 0.51 0.91 -9.15
C ALA A 215 1.04 -0.41 -8.58
N ILE A 216 2.19 -0.38 -7.89
CA ILE A 216 2.76 -1.55 -7.21
C ILE A 216 1.87 -1.97 -6.04
N ALA A 217 1.44 -1.04 -5.19
CA ALA A 217 0.54 -1.31 -4.07
C ALA A 217 -0.79 -1.94 -4.54
N TYR A 218 -1.36 -1.44 -5.63
CA TYR A 218 -2.56 -2.03 -6.23
C TYR A 218 -2.34 -3.49 -6.66
N GLN A 219 -1.18 -3.82 -7.25
CA GLN A 219 -0.86 -5.20 -7.63
C GLN A 219 -0.71 -6.10 -6.41
N HIS A 220 -0.17 -5.61 -5.29
CA HIS A 220 -0.13 -6.37 -4.04
C HIS A 220 -1.53 -6.74 -3.54
N VAL A 221 -2.52 -5.88 -3.72
CA VAL A 221 -3.92 -6.14 -3.31
C VAL A 221 -4.63 -7.08 -4.29
N SER A 222 -4.48 -6.87 -5.61
CA SER A 222 -5.39 -7.44 -6.60
C SER A 222 -4.77 -8.47 -7.56
N SER A 223 -3.45 -8.39 -7.85
CA SER A 223 -2.87 -9.21 -8.91
C SER A 223 -2.40 -10.57 -8.40
N THR A 224 -2.55 -11.60 -9.23
CA THR A 224 -1.98 -12.93 -8.95
C THR A 224 -0.46 -12.91 -9.05
N VAL A 225 0.21 -13.70 -8.20
CA VAL A 225 1.67 -13.84 -8.22
C VAL A 225 2.09 -14.62 -9.45
N PRO A 226 3.01 -14.10 -10.29
CA PRO A 226 3.55 -14.87 -11.42
C PRO A 226 4.29 -16.12 -10.90
N PRO A 227 4.12 -17.29 -11.54
CA PRO A 227 4.91 -18.47 -11.20
C PRO A 227 6.40 -18.22 -11.37
N VAL A 228 7.25 -18.59 -10.39
CA VAL A 228 8.71 -18.40 -10.51
C VAL A 228 9.29 -19.18 -11.68
N THR A 229 8.70 -20.32 -12.02
CA THR A 229 9.09 -21.13 -13.18
C THR A 229 8.80 -20.48 -14.53
N SER A 230 7.92 -19.46 -14.58
CA SER A 230 7.72 -18.66 -15.80
C SER A 230 8.82 -17.62 -16.03
N ILE A 231 9.60 -17.32 -14.98
CA ILE A 231 10.73 -16.37 -15.02
C ILE A 231 12.05 -17.12 -15.20
N ASP A 232 12.23 -18.18 -14.43
CA ASP A 232 13.40 -19.05 -14.49
C ASP A 232 12.93 -20.51 -14.46
N SER A 233 12.97 -21.15 -15.64
CA SER A 233 12.53 -22.54 -15.81
C SER A 233 13.44 -23.57 -15.13
N SER A 234 14.60 -23.16 -14.62
CA SER A 234 15.50 -24.02 -13.84
C SER A 234 15.07 -24.21 -12.39
N LEU A 235 14.14 -23.35 -11.90
CA LEU A 235 13.62 -23.43 -10.53
C LEU A 235 12.62 -24.59 -10.40
N ASP A 236 12.65 -25.23 -9.23
CA ASP A 236 11.75 -26.33 -8.91
C ASP A 236 10.27 -25.86 -8.89
N PRO A 237 9.35 -26.55 -9.59
CA PRO A 237 7.93 -26.22 -9.62
C PRO A 237 7.26 -26.17 -8.24
N SER A 238 7.77 -26.90 -7.22
CA SER A 238 7.26 -26.87 -5.85
C SER A 238 7.36 -25.48 -5.20
N LEU A 239 8.26 -24.62 -5.67
CA LEU A 239 8.35 -23.22 -5.27
C LEU A 239 7.09 -22.42 -5.61
N ASN A 240 6.39 -22.76 -6.70
CA ASN A 240 5.14 -22.09 -7.04
C ASN A 240 4.06 -22.32 -5.97
N GLU A 241 4.02 -23.53 -5.38
CA GLU A 241 3.09 -23.84 -4.28
C GLU A 241 3.47 -23.04 -3.01
N PHE A 242 4.76 -22.94 -2.70
CA PHE A 242 5.25 -22.14 -1.58
C PHE A 242 4.87 -20.66 -1.72
N PHE A 243 5.10 -20.07 -2.88
CA PHE A 243 4.76 -18.67 -3.14
C PHE A 243 3.25 -18.44 -3.19
N ALA A 244 2.45 -19.42 -3.62
CA ALA A 244 1.01 -19.33 -3.58
C ALA A 244 0.48 -19.20 -2.13
N VAL A 245 1.14 -19.87 -1.16
CA VAL A 245 0.85 -19.70 0.27
C VAL A 245 1.45 -18.42 0.83
N ALA A 246 2.74 -18.17 0.61
CA ALA A 246 3.46 -17.03 1.19
C ALA A 246 2.88 -15.68 0.75
N LEU A 247 2.46 -15.58 -0.52
CA LEU A 247 1.95 -14.36 -1.15
C LEU A 247 0.43 -14.37 -1.36
N ALA A 248 -0.31 -15.21 -0.63
CA ALA A 248 -1.76 -15.20 -0.62
C ALA A 248 -2.29 -13.82 -0.18
N LYS A 249 -3.35 -13.34 -0.84
CA LYS A 249 -3.90 -12.00 -0.54
C LYS A 249 -4.61 -11.95 0.79
N ASN A 250 -5.36 -13.00 1.11
CA ASN A 250 -6.00 -13.16 2.40
C ASN A 250 -4.98 -13.67 3.44
N GLN A 251 -4.82 -12.95 4.55
CA GLN A 251 -3.93 -13.30 5.66
C GLN A 251 -4.17 -14.72 6.20
N ASN A 252 -5.43 -15.18 6.23
CA ASN A 252 -5.79 -16.52 6.73
C ASN A 252 -5.36 -17.66 5.80
N GLU A 253 -5.01 -17.35 4.55
CA GLU A 253 -4.53 -18.32 3.55
C GLU A 253 -3.01 -18.38 3.48
N ARG A 254 -2.30 -17.52 4.24
CA ARG A 254 -0.84 -17.48 4.33
C ARG A 254 -0.31 -18.42 5.40
N TYR A 255 1.01 -18.51 5.49
CA TYR A 255 1.68 -19.02 6.67
C TYR A 255 1.22 -18.27 7.92
N GLN A 256 0.84 -19.01 8.98
CA GLN A 256 0.32 -18.41 10.20
C GLN A 256 1.41 -18.14 11.25
N SER A 257 2.65 -18.51 10.98
CA SER A 257 3.82 -18.18 11.81
C SER A 257 5.12 -18.31 11.02
N ALA A 258 6.15 -17.58 11.45
CA ALA A 258 7.50 -17.68 10.88
C ALA A 258 8.06 -19.10 10.95
N ASN A 259 7.78 -19.83 12.03
CA ASN A 259 8.20 -21.22 12.18
C ASN A 259 7.55 -22.16 11.14
N ALA A 260 6.28 -21.95 10.81
CA ALA A 260 5.59 -22.74 9.79
C ALA A 260 6.22 -22.51 8.39
N MET A 261 6.48 -21.25 8.05
CA MET A 261 7.13 -20.87 6.80
C MET A 261 8.57 -21.42 6.72
N LEU A 262 9.33 -21.31 7.82
CA LEU A 262 10.70 -21.85 7.93
C LEU A 262 10.75 -23.38 7.74
N LYS A 263 9.78 -24.10 8.31
CA LYS A 263 9.68 -25.54 8.16
C LYS A 263 9.52 -25.94 6.69
N ASP A 264 8.61 -25.29 5.97
CA ASP A 264 8.38 -25.58 4.55
C ASP A 264 9.54 -25.11 3.67
N LEU A 265 10.17 -23.97 4.00
CA LEU A 265 11.39 -23.51 3.33
C LEU A 265 12.54 -24.56 3.43
N LYS A 266 12.75 -25.15 4.63
CA LYS A 266 13.73 -26.22 4.84
C LYS A 266 13.37 -27.54 4.13
N ARG A 267 12.09 -27.80 3.90
CA ARG A 267 11.66 -28.96 3.09
C ARG A 267 12.01 -28.74 1.61
N LEU A 268 11.70 -27.56 1.09
CA LEU A 268 12.05 -27.18 -0.29
C LEU A 268 13.56 -27.29 -0.57
N SER A 269 14.41 -26.89 0.37
CA SER A 269 15.87 -27.02 0.20
C SER A 269 16.35 -28.48 0.12
N ARG A 270 15.52 -29.46 0.52
CA ARG A 270 15.77 -30.90 0.41
C ARG A 270 15.05 -31.56 -0.77
N GLY A 271 14.37 -30.76 -1.62
CA GLY A 271 13.52 -31.29 -2.70
C GLY A 271 12.23 -31.95 -2.21
N GLU A 272 11.80 -31.66 -0.98
CA GLU A 272 10.56 -32.20 -0.42
C GLU A 272 9.37 -31.24 -0.65
N LYS A 273 8.16 -31.78 -0.79
CA LYS A 273 6.95 -30.98 -0.91
C LYS A 273 6.62 -30.22 0.38
N ILE A 274 6.03 -29.05 0.28
CA ILE A 274 5.53 -28.28 1.42
C ILE A 274 4.43 -29.05 2.15
N THR A 275 4.30 -28.80 3.46
CA THR A 275 3.27 -29.41 4.30
C THR A 275 2.07 -28.52 4.52
N THR A 276 2.25 -27.21 4.39
CA THR A 276 1.17 -26.23 4.58
C THR A 276 0.24 -26.30 3.39
N GLN A 277 -0.97 -26.78 3.63
CA GLN A 277 -2.03 -26.77 2.62
C GLN A 277 -2.70 -25.39 2.67
N ILE A 278 -2.96 -24.82 1.50
CA ILE A 278 -3.84 -23.65 1.39
C ILE A 278 -5.18 -24.05 2.02
N PRO A 279 -5.65 -23.39 3.09
CA PRO A 279 -6.99 -23.63 3.59
C PRO A 279 -7.95 -23.38 2.41
N ARG A 280 -8.52 -24.44 1.86
CA ARG A 280 -9.61 -24.28 0.91
C ARG A 280 -10.73 -23.65 1.71
N THR A 281 -10.86 -22.34 1.65
CA THR A 281 -11.99 -21.62 2.22
C THR A 281 -13.24 -22.14 1.52
N ARG A 282 -13.90 -23.11 2.16
CA ARG A 282 -15.26 -23.43 1.77
C ARG A 282 -16.05 -22.15 1.93
N PRO A 283 -16.70 -21.66 0.87
CA PRO A 283 -17.49 -20.43 0.98
C PRO A 283 -18.45 -20.62 2.15
N ARG A 284 -18.41 -19.69 3.11
CA ARG A 284 -19.34 -19.68 4.24
C ARG A 284 -20.73 -19.47 3.67
N ILE A 285 -21.48 -20.57 3.51
CA ILE A 285 -22.82 -20.55 2.97
C ILE A 285 -23.70 -19.86 4.00
N THR A 286 -23.98 -18.58 3.79
CA THR A 286 -24.98 -17.83 4.56
C THR A 286 -26.34 -18.50 4.42
N GLY A 287 -27.24 -18.40 5.41
CA GLY A 287 -28.48 -19.16 5.50
C GLY A 287 -29.35 -19.18 4.23
N ARG A 288 -29.29 -18.12 3.40
CA ARG A 288 -29.99 -18.00 2.10
C ARG A 288 -29.40 -18.94 1.02
N ASN A 289 -28.09 -19.26 1.12
CA ASN A 289 -27.45 -20.21 0.20
C ASN A 289 -27.60 -21.68 0.65
N ARG A 290 -27.99 -21.94 1.91
CA ARG A 290 -28.29 -23.30 2.39
C ARG A 290 -29.56 -23.85 1.73
N VAL A 291 -30.54 -22.99 1.50
CA VAL A 291 -31.78 -23.39 0.77
C VAL A 291 -31.45 -23.68 -0.71
N ALA A 292 -30.63 -22.86 -1.35
CA ALA A 292 -30.18 -23.11 -2.73
C ALA A 292 -29.32 -24.38 -2.84
N ALA A 293 -28.43 -24.64 -1.86
CA ALA A 293 -27.62 -25.86 -1.81
C ALA A 293 -28.47 -27.12 -1.55
N LEU A 294 -29.52 -27.03 -0.71
CA LEU A 294 -30.48 -28.10 -0.48
C LEU A 294 -31.32 -28.40 -1.72
N VAL A 295 -31.75 -27.35 -2.42
CA VAL A 295 -32.48 -27.51 -3.70
C VAL A 295 -31.57 -28.14 -4.77
N ALA A 296 -30.31 -27.73 -4.86
CA ALA A 296 -29.34 -28.33 -5.78
C ALA A 296 -29.02 -29.79 -5.41
N LEU A 297 -28.97 -30.12 -4.10
CA LEU A 297 -28.78 -31.50 -3.62
C LEU A 297 -30.00 -32.38 -3.97
N ILE A 298 -31.21 -31.85 -3.80
CA ILE A 298 -32.47 -32.58 -4.14
C ILE A 298 -32.57 -32.81 -5.65
N ILE A 299 -32.20 -31.81 -6.46
CA ILE A 299 -32.16 -31.97 -7.93
C ILE A 299 -31.06 -32.96 -8.34
N GLY A 300 -29.89 -32.94 -7.68
CA GLY A 300 -28.81 -33.89 -7.89
C GLY A 300 -29.20 -35.32 -7.51
N LEU A 301 -29.88 -35.53 -6.38
CA LEU A 301 -30.42 -36.85 -5.99
C LEU A 301 -31.53 -37.35 -6.92
N ALA A 302 -32.44 -36.47 -7.35
CA ALA A 302 -33.47 -36.83 -8.32
C ALA A 302 -32.85 -37.19 -9.68
N GLY A 303 -31.80 -36.48 -10.11
CA GLY A 303 -31.05 -36.79 -11.33
C GLY A 303 -30.32 -38.14 -11.27
N THR A 304 -29.67 -38.45 -10.14
CA THR A 304 -28.98 -39.74 -9.96
C THR A 304 -29.94 -40.91 -9.80
N THR A 305 -31.07 -40.73 -9.14
CA THR A 305 -32.11 -41.76 -9.02
C THR A 305 -32.77 -42.02 -10.39
N GLY A 306 -33.02 -40.98 -11.18
CA GLY A 306 -33.49 -41.13 -12.57
C GLY A 306 -32.48 -41.84 -13.47
N TYR A 307 -31.17 -41.55 -13.31
CA TYR A 307 -30.09 -42.21 -14.04
C TYR A 307 -29.96 -43.71 -13.69
N ILE A 308 -30.14 -44.08 -12.43
CA ILE A 308 -30.06 -45.49 -11.97
C ILE A 308 -31.31 -46.29 -12.43
N LEU A 309 -32.47 -45.66 -12.54
CA LEU A 309 -33.72 -46.32 -12.91
C LEU A 309 -33.95 -46.45 -14.42
N PHE A 310 -33.30 -45.59 -15.25
CA PHE A 310 -33.50 -45.54 -16.70
C PHE A 310 -32.25 -45.71 -17.55
N GLY A 311 -31.08 -45.92 -16.94
CA GLY A 311 -29.75 -45.90 -17.59
C GLY A 311 -29.17 -47.26 -17.90
N SER A 312 -29.87 -48.16 -18.54
CA SER A 312 -29.26 -49.38 -19.09
C SER A 312 -29.26 -49.34 -20.63
N GLY A 313 -28.09 -49.03 -21.17
CA GLY A 313 -27.69 -49.42 -22.52
C GLY A 313 -27.88 -48.41 -23.63
N SER A 314 -26.91 -47.50 -23.77
CA SER A 314 -26.53 -46.95 -25.08
C SER A 314 -25.15 -46.31 -24.95
N SER A 315 -24.23 -46.58 -25.85
CA SER A 315 -22.94 -45.93 -26.02
C SER A 315 -23.18 -44.44 -26.26
N THR A 316 -23.11 -43.63 -25.21
CA THR A 316 -23.28 -42.17 -25.30
C THR A 316 -22.03 -41.57 -25.92
N ASN A 317 -22.17 -41.00 -27.12
CA ASN A 317 -21.13 -40.13 -27.68
C ASN A 317 -20.94 -38.91 -26.77
N LEU A 318 -19.83 -38.87 -26.05
CA LEU A 318 -19.48 -37.74 -25.21
C LEU A 318 -18.92 -36.61 -26.10
N VAL A 319 -19.53 -35.43 -26.06
CA VAL A 319 -19.13 -34.24 -26.80
C VAL A 319 -18.56 -33.22 -25.81
N ALA A 320 -17.43 -32.61 -26.18
CA ALA A 320 -16.83 -31.53 -25.39
C ALA A 320 -17.63 -30.23 -25.55
N ILE A 321 -17.96 -29.58 -24.46
CA ILE A 321 -18.67 -28.30 -24.46
C ILE A 321 -17.73 -27.20 -24.95
N PRO A 322 -18.08 -26.40 -25.98
CA PRO A 322 -17.29 -25.25 -26.41
C PRO A 322 -17.30 -24.14 -25.39
N ASN A 323 -16.27 -23.27 -25.44
CA ASN A 323 -16.21 -22.06 -24.59
C ASN A 323 -17.06 -20.95 -25.21
N VAL A 324 -18.09 -20.53 -24.49
CA VAL A 324 -19.02 -19.47 -24.93
C VAL A 324 -18.98 -18.23 -24.01
N VAL A 325 -18.08 -18.18 -23.02
CA VAL A 325 -17.91 -17.03 -22.14
C VAL A 325 -17.46 -15.80 -22.95
N GLY A 326 -18.09 -14.65 -22.71
CA GLY A 326 -17.85 -13.40 -23.44
C GLY A 326 -18.67 -13.23 -24.73
N LEU A 327 -19.31 -14.29 -25.24
CA LEU A 327 -20.17 -14.21 -26.43
C LEU A 327 -21.56 -13.65 -26.09
N THR A 328 -22.27 -13.14 -27.10
CA THR A 328 -23.66 -12.79 -26.94
C THR A 328 -24.52 -14.06 -26.89
N GLU A 329 -25.74 -13.98 -26.34
CA GLU A 329 -26.64 -15.14 -26.26
C GLU A 329 -26.88 -15.84 -27.63
N PRO A 330 -27.15 -15.12 -28.74
CA PRO A 330 -27.32 -15.77 -30.05
C PRO A 330 -26.06 -16.51 -30.52
N GLN A 331 -24.89 -15.94 -30.28
CA GLN A 331 -23.59 -16.55 -30.63
C GLN A 331 -23.34 -17.81 -29.80
N ALA A 332 -23.60 -17.74 -28.47
CA ALA A 332 -23.47 -18.89 -27.59
C ALA A 332 -24.42 -20.03 -27.97
N ARG A 333 -25.68 -19.74 -28.31
CA ARG A 333 -26.65 -20.72 -28.78
C ARG A 333 -26.22 -21.38 -30.10
N ALA A 334 -25.63 -20.62 -31.01
CA ALA A 334 -25.12 -21.15 -32.28
C ALA A 334 -23.95 -22.14 -32.07
N GLN A 335 -23.10 -21.91 -31.06
CA GLN A 335 -21.97 -22.82 -30.75
C GLN A 335 -22.39 -24.03 -29.90
N LEU A 336 -23.46 -23.92 -29.13
CA LEU A 336 -24.00 -24.98 -28.28
C LEU A 336 -25.11 -25.77 -28.98
N THR A 337 -25.08 -25.88 -30.31
CA THR A 337 -26.04 -26.69 -31.09
C THR A 337 -25.97 -28.14 -30.62
N GLY A 338 -27.11 -28.70 -30.24
CA GLY A 338 -27.22 -30.07 -29.72
C GLY A 338 -27.13 -30.17 -28.18
N PHE A 339 -27.15 -29.05 -27.48
CA PHE A 339 -27.28 -28.98 -26.01
C PHE A 339 -28.58 -28.29 -25.62
N THR A 340 -29.11 -28.61 -24.45
CA THR A 340 -30.27 -27.90 -23.86
C THR A 340 -29.77 -26.70 -23.07
N ILE A 341 -30.13 -25.48 -23.49
CA ILE A 341 -29.61 -24.26 -22.89
C ILE A 341 -30.60 -23.68 -21.90
N THR A 342 -30.16 -23.50 -20.66
CA THR A 342 -30.85 -22.75 -19.60
C THR A 342 -30.13 -21.42 -19.37
N ILE A 343 -30.89 -20.31 -19.31
CA ILE A 343 -30.34 -18.97 -19.11
C ILE A 343 -30.68 -18.49 -17.71
N GLN A 344 -29.67 -17.95 -17.03
CA GLN A 344 -29.77 -17.19 -15.80
C GLN A 344 -29.16 -15.81 -16.03
N ARG A 345 -29.53 -14.82 -15.22
CA ARG A 345 -28.95 -13.48 -15.28
C ARG A 345 -28.35 -13.10 -13.94
N ALA A 346 -27.21 -12.37 -13.97
CA ALA A 346 -26.54 -11.86 -12.79
C ALA A 346 -25.70 -10.62 -13.14
N HIS A 347 -25.54 -9.72 -12.18
CA HIS A 347 -24.58 -8.62 -12.35
C HIS A 347 -23.15 -9.16 -12.39
N ASP A 348 -22.35 -8.65 -13.33
CA ASP A 348 -20.92 -8.94 -13.43
C ASP A 348 -20.16 -7.63 -13.72
N PRO A 349 -19.16 -7.24 -12.88
CA PRO A 349 -18.46 -5.97 -13.02
C PRO A 349 -17.51 -5.93 -14.23
N ARG A 350 -17.18 -7.08 -14.84
CA ARG A 350 -16.19 -7.19 -15.91
C ARG A 350 -16.80 -7.51 -17.25
N ILE A 351 -17.94 -8.16 -17.27
CA ILE A 351 -18.59 -8.62 -18.51
C ILE A 351 -19.71 -7.64 -18.87
N PRO A 352 -19.67 -7.05 -20.07
CA PRO A 352 -20.72 -6.15 -20.53
C PRO A 352 -22.10 -6.83 -20.51
N LYS A 353 -23.14 -6.01 -20.36
CA LYS A 353 -24.54 -6.47 -20.38
C LYS A 353 -24.83 -7.34 -21.62
N ASP A 354 -25.67 -8.36 -21.42
CA ASP A 354 -26.13 -9.29 -22.44
C ASP A 354 -25.05 -10.19 -23.06
N ARG A 355 -23.92 -10.36 -22.38
CA ARG A 355 -22.89 -11.35 -22.71
C ARG A 355 -22.83 -12.45 -21.67
N VAL A 356 -22.39 -13.64 -22.08
CA VAL A 356 -22.22 -14.78 -21.19
C VAL A 356 -21.09 -14.49 -20.19
N ALA A 357 -21.43 -14.38 -18.92
CA ALA A 357 -20.50 -14.22 -17.82
C ALA A 357 -19.91 -15.56 -17.37
N SER A 358 -20.71 -16.62 -17.37
CA SER A 358 -20.25 -17.96 -17.03
C SER A 358 -21.10 -19.05 -17.70
N GLN A 359 -20.51 -20.23 -17.79
CA GLN A 359 -21.21 -21.43 -18.30
C GLN A 359 -21.01 -22.63 -17.36
N VAL A 360 -22.02 -23.45 -17.20
CA VAL A 360 -21.96 -24.69 -16.43
C VAL A 360 -22.67 -25.80 -17.24
N PRO A 361 -21.99 -26.91 -17.53
CA PRO A 361 -20.61 -27.27 -17.21
C PRO A 361 -19.56 -26.37 -17.88
N LEU A 362 -18.32 -26.39 -17.34
CA LEU A 362 -17.21 -25.58 -17.86
C LEU A 362 -16.84 -25.98 -19.29
N ALA A 363 -16.21 -25.07 -20.02
CA ALA A 363 -15.62 -25.34 -21.32
C ALA A 363 -14.72 -26.59 -21.28
N THR A 364 -14.72 -27.37 -22.36
CA THR A 364 -14.02 -28.66 -22.52
C THR A 364 -14.55 -29.84 -21.69
N ALA A 365 -15.53 -29.65 -20.80
CA ALA A 365 -16.19 -30.76 -20.12
C ALA A 365 -16.85 -31.69 -21.15
N LYS A 366 -16.64 -33.01 -21.01
CA LYS A 366 -17.23 -34.04 -21.87
C LYS A 366 -18.57 -34.45 -21.28
N VAL A 367 -19.65 -34.21 -21.99
CA VAL A 367 -21.02 -34.54 -21.59
C VAL A 367 -21.75 -35.24 -22.73
N ALA A 368 -22.82 -35.94 -22.42
CA ALA A 368 -23.67 -36.59 -23.44
C ALA A 368 -24.35 -35.53 -24.33
N GLN A 369 -24.51 -35.82 -25.61
CA GLN A 369 -25.28 -34.98 -26.52
C GLN A 369 -26.71 -34.79 -25.99
N GLY A 370 -27.21 -33.54 -25.99
CA GLY A 370 -28.50 -33.19 -25.39
C GLY A 370 -28.44 -32.76 -23.93
N SER A 371 -27.28 -32.88 -23.27
CA SER A 371 -27.11 -32.42 -21.87
C SER A 371 -27.46 -30.95 -21.69
N ALA A 372 -27.92 -30.62 -20.48
CA ALA A 372 -28.20 -29.21 -20.12
C ALA A 372 -26.93 -28.41 -19.89
N VAL A 373 -26.86 -27.23 -20.50
CA VAL A 373 -25.81 -26.21 -20.28
C VAL A 373 -26.49 -24.95 -19.75
N THR A 374 -26.11 -24.53 -18.56
CA THR A 374 -26.59 -23.27 -17.96
C THR A 374 -25.62 -22.15 -18.32
N LEU A 375 -26.14 -21.08 -18.91
CA LEU A 375 -25.42 -19.86 -19.21
C LEU A 375 -25.87 -18.76 -18.26
N THR A 376 -24.94 -18.07 -17.63
CA THR A 376 -25.23 -16.86 -16.88
C THR A 376 -24.91 -15.65 -17.77
N LEU A 377 -25.94 -14.91 -18.15
CA LEU A 377 -25.78 -13.64 -18.88
C LEU A 377 -25.53 -12.50 -17.90
N SER A 378 -24.60 -11.64 -18.24
CA SER A 378 -24.32 -10.43 -17.47
C SER A 378 -25.42 -9.39 -17.62
N ASP A 379 -25.89 -8.83 -16.52
CA ASP A 379 -26.71 -7.60 -16.49
C ASP A 379 -25.86 -6.32 -16.42
N GLY A 380 -24.53 -6.47 -16.60
CA GLY A 380 -23.55 -5.39 -16.43
C GLY A 380 -23.15 -5.19 -14.97
N PRO A 381 -22.38 -4.13 -14.67
CA PRO A 381 -21.84 -3.88 -13.33
C PRO A 381 -22.89 -3.46 -12.28
N GLY A 382 -24.15 -3.22 -12.68
CA GLY A 382 -25.19 -2.74 -11.78
C GLY A 382 -25.15 -1.21 -11.60
N ASP A 383 -26.03 -0.70 -10.74
CA ASP A 383 -26.10 0.72 -10.42
C ASP A 383 -25.42 1.01 -9.09
N ALA A 384 -24.80 2.18 -8.99
CA ALA A 384 -24.21 2.73 -7.78
C ALA A 384 -24.76 4.14 -7.52
N ILE A 385 -24.87 4.53 -6.27
CA ILE A 385 -25.31 5.87 -5.89
C ILE A 385 -24.08 6.69 -5.47
N VAL A 386 -23.93 7.89 -6.02
CA VAL A 386 -22.89 8.83 -5.58
C VAL A 386 -23.15 9.22 -4.13
N PRO A 387 -22.25 8.93 -3.17
CA PRO A 387 -22.48 9.24 -1.76
C PRO A 387 -22.76 10.72 -1.54
N THR A 388 -23.55 11.05 -0.51
CA THR A 388 -23.82 12.42 -0.08
C THR A 388 -22.81 12.88 0.97
N GLY A 389 -22.64 14.20 1.14
CA GLY A 389 -21.71 14.76 2.14
C GLY A 389 -20.25 14.64 1.76
N LEU A 390 -19.93 14.63 0.46
CA LEU A 390 -18.55 14.57 -0.06
C LEU A 390 -17.91 15.97 -0.13
N VAL A 391 -18.69 17.00 -0.43
CA VAL A 391 -18.21 18.40 -0.49
C VAL A 391 -17.86 18.88 0.92
N GLY A 392 -16.74 19.57 1.06
CA GLY A 392 -16.19 20.03 2.34
C GLY A 392 -15.31 19.01 3.06
N LYS A 393 -15.15 17.81 2.49
CA LYS A 393 -14.28 16.77 3.05
C LYS A 393 -12.92 16.71 2.35
N PRO A 394 -11.87 16.22 3.03
CA PRO A 394 -10.58 15.95 2.40
C PRO A 394 -10.71 14.92 1.27
N LEU A 395 -9.93 15.12 0.20
CA LEU A 395 -9.93 14.27 -1.00
C LEU A 395 -9.84 12.77 -0.67
N GLU A 396 -9.02 12.40 0.28
CA GLU A 396 -8.80 10.99 0.63
C GLU A 396 -10.02 10.35 1.30
N GLU A 397 -10.74 11.10 2.14
CA GLU A 397 -12.00 10.63 2.72
C GLU A 397 -13.05 10.44 1.62
N VAL A 398 -13.12 11.38 0.67
CA VAL A 398 -14.03 11.30 -0.49
C VAL A 398 -13.68 10.11 -1.38
N ARG A 399 -12.40 9.85 -1.63
CA ARG A 399 -11.94 8.66 -2.36
C ARG A 399 -12.37 7.36 -1.70
N ALA A 400 -12.22 7.27 -0.39
CA ALA A 400 -12.64 6.09 0.37
C ALA A 400 -14.15 5.86 0.28
N LEU A 401 -14.97 6.92 0.42
CA LEU A 401 -16.42 6.87 0.30
C LEU A 401 -16.87 6.46 -1.11
N LEU A 402 -16.27 7.03 -2.15
CA LEU A 402 -16.56 6.66 -3.56
C LEU A 402 -16.18 5.21 -3.84
N SER A 403 -15.00 4.77 -3.38
CA SER A 403 -14.56 3.39 -3.54
C SER A 403 -15.49 2.40 -2.83
N ALA A 404 -15.94 2.72 -1.61
CA ALA A 404 -16.92 1.91 -0.88
C ALA A 404 -18.28 1.83 -1.60
N ALA A 405 -18.65 2.86 -2.36
CA ALA A 405 -19.84 2.88 -3.21
C ALA A 405 -19.62 2.19 -4.58
N GLY A 406 -18.43 1.63 -4.83
CA GLY A 406 -18.09 0.99 -6.12
C GLY A 406 -17.85 1.97 -7.26
N LEU A 407 -17.45 3.21 -6.96
CA LEU A 407 -17.19 4.29 -7.91
C LEU A 407 -15.69 4.61 -7.95
N LEU A 408 -15.22 5.17 -9.08
CA LEU A 408 -13.81 5.51 -9.29
C LEU A 408 -13.65 7.02 -9.45
N VAL A 409 -12.55 7.59 -8.97
CA VAL A 409 -12.19 8.97 -9.27
C VAL A 409 -11.49 9.00 -10.63
N SER A 410 -12.10 9.64 -11.63
CA SER A 410 -11.58 9.70 -13.00
C SER A 410 -10.75 10.95 -13.27
N LYS A 411 -11.07 12.07 -12.59
CA LYS A 411 -10.39 13.34 -12.78
C LYS A 411 -10.42 14.17 -11.51
N ILE A 412 -9.31 14.86 -11.24
CA ILE A 412 -9.19 15.83 -10.16
C ILE A 412 -8.71 17.13 -10.76
N THR A 413 -9.44 18.21 -10.51
CA THR A 413 -9.12 19.55 -10.99
C THR A 413 -8.89 20.46 -9.79
N PRO A 414 -7.66 20.95 -9.55
CA PRO A 414 -7.42 21.97 -8.53
C PRO A 414 -8.06 23.30 -8.95
N VAL A 415 -8.77 23.93 -8.01
CA VAL A 415 -9.43 25.23 -8.21
C VAL A 415 -8.99 26.17 -7.09
N ASP A 416 -8.74 27.42 -7.41
CA ASP A 416 -8.36 28.42 -6.42
C ASP A 416 -9.52 28.69 -5.46
N SER A 417 -9.27 28.58 -4.17
CA SER A 417 -10.27 28.65 -3.11
C SER A 417 -9.62 29.05 -1.79
N ASP A 418 -10.40 29.63 -0.91
CA ASP A 418 -10.07 29.97 0.48
C ASP A 418 -10.09 28.75 1.42
N GLN A 419 -10.49 27.57 0.92
CA GLN A 419 -10.48 26.34 1.68
C GLN A 419 -9.07 25.76 1.77
N GLU A 420 -8.84 24.92 2.81
CA GLU A 420 -7.57 24.20 2.93
C GLU A 420 -7.25 23.35 1.69
N PRO A 421 -5.97 23.23 1.31
CA PRO A 421 -5.59 22.44 0.16
C PRO A 421 -6.12 20.99 0.23
N GLY A 422 -6.70 20.53 -0.87
CA GLY A 422 -7.22 19.16 -0.97
C GLY A 422 -8.63 18.94 -0.45
N ILE A 423 -9.33 19.98 0.01
CA ILE A 423 -10.77 19.90 0.30
C ILE A 423 -11.56 19.81 -1.00
N VAL A 424 -12.53 18.90 -1.05
CA VAL A 424 -13.41 18.72 -2.23
C VAL A 424 -14.44 19.83 -2.27
N LEU A 425 -14.44 20.59 -3.35
CA LEU A 425 -15.34 21.73 -3.58
C LEU A 425 -16.57 21.32 -4.38
N LYS A 426 -16.40 20.37 -5.32
CA LYS A 426 -17.47 19.93 -6.21
C LYS A 426 -17.26 18.47 -6.64
N VAL A 427 -18.36 17.79 -6.88
CA VAL A 427 -18.41 16.38 -7.32
C VAL A 427 -19.31 16.30 -8.56
N THR A 428 -18.83 15.65 -9.60
CA THR A 428 -19.58 15.47 -10.85
C THR A 428 -19.49 13.99 -11.28
N PRO A 429 -20.62 13.28 -11.49
CA PRO A 429 -22.02 13.73 -11.31
C PRO A 429 -22.39 14.10 -9.86
N ASP A 430 -23.51 14.81 -9.70
CA ASP A 430 -23.94 15.32 -8.40
C ASP A 430 -24.14 14.20 -7.36
N GLN A 431 -23.92 14.55 -6.12
CA GLN A 431 -24.16 13.69 -4.96
C GLN A 431 -25.61 13.22 -4.91
N GLY A 432 -25.84 11.93 -4.62
CA GLY A 432 -27.15 11.28 -4.62
C GLY A 432 -27.62 10.80 -6.00
N SER A 433 -26.90 11.10 -7.09
CA SER A 433 -27.24 10.58 -8.42
C SER A 433 -26.95 9.08 -8.51
N THR A 434 -27.81 8.37 -9.26
CA THR A 434 -27.61 6.96 -9.59
C THR A 434 -26.86 6.85 -10.92
N ILE A 435 -25.75 6.15 -10.93
CA ILE A 435 -24.90 5.92 -12.10
C ILE A 435 -24.45 4.45 -12.14
N VAL A 436 -23.87 4.05 -13.24
CA VAL A 436 -23.37 2.69 -13.40
C VAL A 436 -22.19 2.43 -12.43
N ALA A 437 -22.21 1.32 -11.72
CA ALA A 437 -21.09 0.94 -10.84
C ALA A 437 -19.78 0.83 -11.65
N GLY A 438 -18.68 1.32 -11.07
CA GLY A 438 -17.40 1.47 -11.76
C GLY A 438 -17.26 2.74 -12.59
N SER A 439 -18.29 3.60 -12.64
CA SER A 439 -18.20 4.90 -13.33
C SER A 439 -17.20 5.84 -12.66
N GLY A 440 -16.59 6.70 -13.47
CA GLY A 440 -15.66 7.73 -13.02
C GLY A 440 -16.37 8.97 -12.49
N ILE A 441 -15.91 9.47 -11.34
CA ILE A 441 -16.35 10.73 -10.72
C ILE A 441 -15.27 11.78 -10.94
N GLU A 442 -15.66 12.98 -11.37
CA GLU A 442 -14.77 14.13 -11.41
C GLU A 442 -14.91 14.96 -10.14
N LEU A 443 -13.78 15.37 -9.59
CA LEU A 443 -13.70 16.17 -8.37
C LEU A 443 -12.99 17.49 -8.65
N GLU A 444 -13.57 18.60 -8.18
CA GLU A 444 -12.87 19.87 -8.04
C GLU A 444 -12.40 19.97 -6.57
N ILE A 445 -11.13 20.27 -6.38
CA ILE A 445 -10.53 20.38 -5.03
C ILE A 445 -9.89 21.75 -4.84
N ALA A 446 -9.86 22.23 -3.61
CA ALA A 446 -9.14 23.45 -3.25
C ALA A 446 -7.63 23.28 -3.54
N SER A 447 -7.05 24.21 -4.28
CA SER A 447 -5.62 24.25 -4.58
C SER A 447 -4.81 24.77 -3.40
N GLY A 448 -5.46 25.46 -2.47
CA GLY A 448 -4.82 26.19 -1.36
C GLY A 448 -4.13 27.47 -1.83
N ASN A 449 -4.38 27.89 -3.04
CA ASN A 449 -3.88 29.13 -3.61
C ASN A 449 -4.95 30.21 -3.46
N VAL A 450 -4.54 31.36 -2.91
CA VAL A 450 -5.41 32.54 -2.73
C VAL A 450 -4.77 33.73 -3.40
N ALA A 451 -5.58 34.57 -4.04
CA ALA A 451 -5.10 35.83 -4.61
C ALA A 451 -4.81 36.83 -3.49
N ILE A 452 -3.65 37.47 -3.56
CA ILE A 452 -3.23 38.50 -2.60
C ILE A 452 -4.13 39.73 -2.72
N PRO A 453 -4.76 40.19 -1.62
CA PRO A 453 -5.62 41.34 -1.65
C PRO A 453 -4.84 42.63 -1.95
N SER A 454 -5.53 43.69 -2.46
CA SER A 454 -4.95 45.01 -2.61
C SER A 454 -4.87 45.70 -1.27
N LEU A 455 -3.66 46.06 -0.84
CA LEU A 455 -3.37 46.59 0.50
C LEU A 455 -2.81 48.00 0.47
N VAL A 456 -2.22 48.43 -0.65
CA VAL A 456 -1.65 49.77 -0.77
C VAL A 456 -2.74 50.85 -0.58
N GLY A 457 -2.46 51.83 0.26
CA GLY A 457 -3.40 52.88 0.67
C GLY A 457 -4.32 52.52 1.83
N LYS A 458 -4.33 51.26 2.31
CA LYS A 458 -5.08 50.84 3.51
C LYS A 458 -4.29 51.08 4.79
N SER A 459 -4.98 51.14 5.92
CA SER A 459 -4.29 51.20 7.21
C SER A 459 -3.56 49.90 7.51
N ASP A 460 -2.49 49.98 8.29
CA ASP A 460 -1.73 48.80 8.78
C ASP A 460 -2.63 47.73 9.41
N ILE A 461 -3.58 48.15 10.25
CA ILE A 461 -4.53 47.26 10.92
C ILE A 461 -5.46 46.55 9.92
N GLU A 462 -6.00 47.30 8.95
CA GLU A 462 -6.89 46.76 7.90
C GLU A 462 -6.13 45.78 7.00
N ALA A 463 -4.91 46.15 6.60
CA ALA A 463 -4.05 45.30 5.75
C ALA A 463 -3.69 43.97 6.45
N LYS A 464 -3.29 44.02 7.73
CA LYS A 464 -3.02 42.83 8.53
C LYS A 464 -4.25 41.94 8.70
N THR A 465 -5.41 42.55 8.92
CA THR A 465 -6.68 41.81 9.04
C THR A 465 -7.02 41.09 7.75
N LEU A 466 -6.93 41.77 6.62
CA LEU A 466 -7.21 41.19 5.29
C LEU A 466 -6.27 40.04 4.96
N LEU A 467 -4.96 40.21 5.23
CA LEU A 467 -3.97 39.15 5.01
C LEU A 467 -4.20 37.94 5.91
N THR A 468 -4.51 38.16 7.19
CA THR A 468 -4.78 37.09 8.13
C THR A 468 -6.06 36.33 7.77
N GLN A 469 -7.12 37.03 7.36
CA GLN A 469 -8.36 36.41 6.87
C GLN A 469 -8.14 35.61 5.59
N ALA A 470 -7.24 36.08 4.71
CA ALA A 470 -6.86 35.35 3.50
C ALA A 470 -5.82 34.23 3.76
N GLY A 471 -5.42 34.00 5.03
CA GLY A 471 -4.52 32.93 5.41
C GLY A 471 -3.04 33.18 5.14
N PHE A 472 -2.62 34.45 4.90
CA PHE A 472 -1.21 34.82 4.69
C PHE A 472 -0.50 35.21 5.98
N LEU A 473 0.82 34.96 6.02
CA LEU A 473 1.71 35.49 7.06
C LEU A 473 2.11 36.92 6.71
N VAL A 474 1.98 37.83 7.67
CA VAL A 474 2.28 39.25 7.45
C VAL A 474 3.72 39.57 7.90
N ARG A 475 4.50 40.14 6.99
CA ARG A 475 5.79 40.74 7.29
C ARG A 475 5.71 42.25 7.10
N VAL A 476 6.03 43.03 8.15
CA VAL A 476 5.98 44.48 8.08
C VAL A 476 7.39 45.02 7.92
N ILE A 477 7.55 45.96 6.98
CA ILE A 477 8.76 46.80 6.82
C ILE A 477 8.31 48.24 7.05
N GLU A 478 9.09 49.00 7.80
CA GLU A 478 8.84 50.39 8.07
C GLU A 478 9.58 51.28 7.05
N ALA A 479 8.90 52.31 6.55
CA ALA A 479 9.47 53.33 5.69
C ALA A 479 8.79 54.67 5.99
N PHE A 480 9.42 55.79 5.63
CA PHE A 480 8.83 57.11 5.80
C PHE A 480 8.63 57.81 4.46
N ASP A 481 7.42 58.28 4.22
CA ASP A 481 7.04 59.12 3.12
C ASP A 481 6.26 60.34 3.68
N ALA A 482 6.81 61.54 3.54
CA ALA A 482 6.21 62.77 4.06
C ALA A 482 4.88 63.14 3.34
N ASN A 483 4.61 62.60 2.14
CA ASN A 483 3.45 62.88 1.35
C ASN A 483 2.26 61.91 1.63
N GLN A 484 2.45 60.94 2.50
CA GLN A 484 1.43 59.95 2.83
C GLN A 484 1.11 60.00 4.33
N PRO A 485 -0.12 59.68 4.75
CA PRO A 485 -0.48 59.58 6.15
C PRO A 485 0.33 58.50 6.87
N LEU A 486 0.66 58.74 8.15
CA LEU A 486 1.30 57.72 9.01
C LEU A 486 0.33 56.52 9.23
N GLY A 487 0.88 55.32 9.25
CA GLY A 487 0.14 54.08 9.46
C GLY A 487 -0.52 53.52 8.17
N VAL A 488 -0.26 54.11 7.01
CA VAL A 488 -0.77 53.65 5.71
C VAL A 488 0.26 52.74 5.04
N VAL A 489 -0.22 51.72 4.33
CA VAL A 489 0.62 50.82 3.52
C VAL A 489 1.07 51.55 2.25
N LEU A 490 2.36 51.78 2.11
CA LEU A 490 3.02 52.41 0.96
C LEU A 490 3.24 51.44 -0.21
N ALA A 491 3.59 50.19 0.12
CA ALA A 491 3.88 49.16 -0.86
C ALA A 491 3.55 47.76 -0.30
N GLN A 492 3.33 46.81 -1.19
CA GLN A 492 3.19 45.39 -0.86
C GLN A 492 3.98 44.53 -1.84
N ALA A 493 4.45 43.40 -1.37
CA ALA A 493 5.06 42.34 -2.18
C ALA A 493 4.69 40.97 -1.61
N PRO A 494 4.17 40.04 -2.43
CA PRO A 494 3.93 40.15 -3.88
C PRO A 494 2.81 41.11 -4.26
N ALA A 495 2.62 41.34 -5.57
CA ALA A 495 1.66 42.30 -6.09
C ALA A 495 0.17 41.93 -5.82
N PRO A 496 -0.76 42.90 -5.79
CA PRO A 496 -2.19 42.60 -5.68
C PRO A 496 -2.66 41.69 -6.82
N GLY A 497 -3.50 40.69 -6.51
CA GLY A 497 -4.01 39.71 -7.47
C GLY A 497 -3.04 38.58 -7.82
N GLU A 498 -1.79 38.65 -7.42
CA GLU A 498 -0.87 37.50 -7.54
C GLU A 498 -1.34 36.35 -6.62
N VAL A 499 -1.36 35.12 -7.16
CA VAL A 499 -1.85 33.93 -6.43
C VAL A 499 -0.70 33.25 -5.70
N LYS A 500 -0.87 32.99 -4.41
CA LYS A 500 0.12 32.32 -3.55
C LYS A 500 -0.57 31.30 -2.65
N PHE A 501 0.20 30.33 -2.19
CA PHE A 501 -0.28 29.33 -1.23
C PHE A 501 -0.65 29.98 0.11
N ILE A 502 -1.72 29.51 0.74
CA ILE A 502 -2.06 29.82 2.14
C ILE A 502 -0.82 29.56 3.02
N GLY A 503 -0.55 30.47 3.96
CA GLY A 503 0.66 30.44 4.79
C GLY A 503 1.91 31.09 4.17
N SER A 504 1.84 31.55 2.90
CA SER A 504 2.94 32.33 2.31
C SER A 504 3.09 33.68 2.99
N ALA A 505 4.32 34.21 3.07
CA ALA A 505 4.58 35.53 3.63
C ALA A 505 4.28 36.62 2.60
N VAL A 506 3.49 37.61 3.01
CA VAL A 506 3.26 38.85 2.27
C VAL A 506 3.89 40.01 3.05
N THR A 507 4.76 40.75 2.38
CA THR A 507 5.44 41.91 2.97
C THR A 507 4.64 43.17 2.65
N ILE A 508 4.34 43.97 3.67
CA ILE A 508 3.77 45.31 3.55
C ILE A 508 4.77 46.32 4.07
N THR A 509 4.92 47.42 3.35
CA THR A 509 5.70 48.57 3.77
C THR A 509 4.75 49.63 4.34
N VAL A 510 4.91 49.92 5.64
CA VAL A 510 4.03 50.84 6.37
C VAL A 510 4.73 52.18 6.60
N ASN A 511 4.01 53.27 6.40
CA ASN A 511 4.53 54.61 6.64
C ASN A 511 4.63 54.87 8.15
N THR A 512 5.84 55.00 8.67
CA THR A 512 6.13 55.30 10.09
C THR A 512 6.98 56.55 10.21
N LYS A 513 6.96 57.18 11.41
CA LYS A 513 7.88 58.30 11.65
C LYS A 513 9.31 57.85 11.50
N PRO A 514 10.21 58.67 10.89
CA PRO A 514 11.62 58.35 10.90
C PRO A 514 12.07 58.19 12.36
N ALA A 515 12.85 57.13 12.62
CA ALA A 515 13.49 56.96 13.92
C ALA A 515 14.29 58.26 14.21
N GLY A 516 13.82 59.02 15.18
CA GLY A 516 14.45 60.31 15.51
C GLY A 516 15.91 60.10 15.89
N ASN A 517 16.78 60.98 15.37
CA ASN A 517 18.08 61.26 15.91
C ASN A 517 17.96 61.79 17.34
#